data_8b373636a26ea9ffe7a3693bba2df7c3
#
_entry.id   8b373636a26ea9ffe7a3693bba2df7c3
#
_cell.length_a   1.000
_cell.length_b   1.000
_cell.length_c   1.000
_cell.angle_alpha   90.00
_cell.angle_beta   90.00
_cell.angle_gamma   90.00
#
_symmetry.space_group_name_H-M   'P 1'
#
loop_
_entity.id
_entity.type
_entity.pdbx_description
1 polymer ?
#
loop_
_entity_poly.entity_id
_entity_poly.type
_entity_poly.pdbx_seq_one_letter_code
_entity_poly.pdbx_strand_id
1 'polypeptide(L)'
;MTVNRRNFLKFASVGALAAGTAVPGTALAAAKNKPPIPGALGMLYDSTLCVGCQACVAECQRLNGNPANPEGAQIWSTNDKLTPYTNNIIQVWKSGSGEHKDQLVDGYAYIKKQCMHCVDPNCVSVCPVQALTKDPKTGIVHYNPDVCTGCRYCMVGCPFDVPKYDYDNPLGAIHKCELCNQKGLERIDQGKLPGCVEVCPTGAVIFGTREELMAEAKRRLLAAPGSEYAYPRQTFSANDPYLHEVPNYQ
;
A
#
# COMPACT_ATOMS: atom_id res chain seq x y z
N MET A 1 -1.97 20.85 -55.78
CA MET A 1 -2.99 20.06 -55.00
C MET A 1 -2.84 20.44 -53.56
N THR A 2 -3.77 21.17 -53.00
CA THR A 2 -3.73 21.58 -51.57
C THR A 2 -4.28 20.45 -50.72
N VAL A 3 -3.43 19.84 -49.94
CA VAL A 3 -3.83 18.81 -48.97
C VAL A 3 -4.49 19.50 -47.79
N ASN A 4 -5.81 19.38 -47.67
CA ASN A 4 -6.54 19.87 -46.50
C ASN A 4 -6.69 18.76 -45.43
N ARG A 5 -6.97 19.16 -44.17
CA ARG A 5 -7.11 18.23 -43.05
C ARG A 5 -8.09 17.05 -43.30
N ARG A 6 -9.15 17.33 -44.05
CA ARG A 6 -10.18 16.32 -44.34
C ARG A 6 -9.69 15.26 -45.35
N ASN A 7 -8.88 15.66 -46.33
CA ASN A 7 -8.28 14.72 -47.27
C ASN A 7 -7.15 13.89 -46.63
N PHE A 8 -6.36 14.51 -45.74
CA PHE A 8 -5.35 13.79 -44.96
C PHE A 8 -5.98 12.67 -44.10
N LEU A 9 -7.08 12.96 -43.39
CA LEU A 9 -7.76 11.94 -42.57
C LEU A 9 -8.38 10.81 -43.42
N LYS A 10 -8.88 11.13 -44.63
CA LYS A 10 -9.39 10.11 -45.56
C LYS A 10 -8.27 9.18 -46.08
N PHE A 11 -7.10 9.74 -46.38
CA PHE A 11 -5.95 8.93 -46.80
C PHE A 11 -5.38 8.11 -45.66
N ALA A 12 -5.35 8.65 -44.45
CA ALA A 12 -4.90 7.93 -43.26
C ALA A 12 -5.83 6.73 -42.89
N SER A 13 -7.15 6.90 -43.06
CA SER A 13 -8.12 5.80 -42.80
C SER A 13 -8.06 4.69 -43.85
N VAL A 14 -7.80 5.03 -45.13
CA VAL A 14 -7.65 4.01 -46.18
C VAL A 14 -6.32 3.24 -46.02
N GLY A 15 -5.25 3.92 -45.65
CA GLY A 15 -3.96 3.29 -45.34
C GLY A 15 -4.01 2.34 -44.13
N ALA A 16 -4.78 2.70 -43.12
CA ALA A 16 -4.97 1.84 -41.91
C ALA A 16 -5.78 0.58 -42.22
N LEU A 17 -6.76 0.65 -43.12
CA LEU A 17 -7.54 -0.52 -43.57
C LEU A 17 -6.72 -1.48 -44.45
N ALA A 18 -5.83 -0.97 -45.29
CA ALA A 18 -4.97 -1.80 -46.14
C ALA A 18 -3.83 -2.47 -45.35
N ALA A 19 -3.35 -1.86 -44.25
CA ALA A 19 -2.37 -2.44 -43.36
C ALA A 19 -2.96 -3.50 -42.38
N GLY A 20 -4.28 -3.46 -42.17
CA GLY A 20 -4.97 -4.34 -41.19
C GLY A 20 -5.13 -5.79 -41.66
N THR A 21 -4.85 -6.11 -42.93
CA THR A 21 -5.04 -7.46 -43.47
C THR A 21 -3.78 -8.33 -43.50
N ALA A 22 -2.63 -7.82 -43.03
CA ALA A 22 -1.36 -8.55 -43.11
C ALA A 22 -0.54 -8.59 -41.81
N VAL A 23 -1.14 -8.35 -40.64
CA VAL A 23 -0.44 -8.55 -39.37
C VAL A 23 -0.99 -9.78 -38.70
N PRO A 24 -0.31 -10.94 -38.82
CA PRO A 24 -0.68 -12.08 -38.01
C PRO A 24 -0.40 -11.70 -36.55
N GLY A 25 -1.50 -11.51 -35.79
CA GLY A 25 -1.45 -11.60 -34.34
C GLY A 25 -0.34 -10.81 -33.66
N THR A 26 -0.36 -9.47 -33.73
CA THR A 26 0.13 -8.72 -32.58
C THR A 26 -0.86 -8.99 -31.46
N ALA A 27 -0.70 -10.13 -30.80
CA ALA A 27 -1.17 -10.30 -29.46
C ALA A 27 -0.70 -9.03 -28.75
N LEU A 28 -1.64 -8.18 -28.35
CA LEU A 28 -1.39 -7.23 -27.26
C LEU A 28 -0.72 -8.09 -26.22
N ALA A 29 0.60 -7.91 -26.06
CA ALA A 29 1.35 -8.64 -25.05
C ALA A 29 0.68 -8.21 -23.75
N ALA A 30 -0.24 -9.04 -23.27
CA ALA A 30 -0.76 -8.92 -21.92
C ALA A 30 0.50 -8.88 -21.07
N ALA A 31 0.78 -7.72 -20.49
CA ALA A 31 1.96 -7.51 -19.68
C ALA A 31 1.94 -8.65 -18.66
N LYS A 32 2.83 -9.64 -18.82
CA LYS A 32 2.91 -10.74 -17.87
C LYS A 32 3.24 -10.11 -16.53
N ASN A 33 2.31 -10.21 -15.60
CA ASN A 33 2.55 -9.76 -14.24
C ASN A 33 3.88 -10.36 -13.77
N LYS A 34 4.77 -9.53 -13.27
CA LYS A 34 6.02 -10.01 -12.70
C LYS A 34 5.69 -10.99 -11.57
N PRO A 35 6.37 -12.14 -11.47
CA PRO A 35 6.18 -13.04 -10.34
C PRO A 35 6.62 -12.32 -9.05
N PRO A 36 5.96 -12.63 -7.92
CA PRO A 36 6.43 -12.14 -6.63
C PRO A 36 7.84 -12.68 -6.34
N ILE A 37 8.64 -11.87 -5.65
CA ILE A 37 9.96 -12.28 -5.16
C ILE A 37 9.75 -13.34 -4.07
N PRO A 38 10.37 -14.53 -4.16
CA PRO A 38 10.31 -15.54 -3.11
C PRO A 38 10.83 -14.99 -1.78
N GLY A 39 10.12 -15.22 -0.69
CA GLY A 39 10.48 -14.71 0.63
C GLY A 39 10.31 -13.20 0.80
N ALA A 40 9.67 -12.51 -0.14
CA ALA A 40 9.39 -11.08 0.00
C ALA A 40 8.64 -10.78 1.30
N LEU A 41 9.11 -9.75 1.99
CA LEU A 41 8.51 -9.31 3.26
C LEU A 41 7.25 -8.47 3.01
N GLY A 42 6.31 -8.56 3.93
CA GLY A 42 5.06 -7.84 3.85
C GLY A 42 4.33 -7.72 5.18
N MET A 43 3.14 -7.18 5.10
CA MET A 43 2.19 -7.12 6.22
C MET A 43 0.83 -7.63 5.77
N LEU A 44 0.16 -8.36 6.64
CA LEU A 44 -1.27 -8.66 6.54
C LEU A 44 -2.01 -7.71 7.47
N TYR A 45 -2.99 -7.01 6.94
CA TYR A 45 -3.91 -6.19 7.71
C TYR A 45 -5.31 -6.81 7.65
N ASP A 46 -5.91 -6.98 8.81
CA ASP A 46 -7.25 -7.49 9.00
C ASP A 46 -8.14 -6.38 9.57
N SER A 47 -9.07 -5.87 8.77
CA SER A 47 -9.95 -4.78 9.15
C SER A 47 -10.92 -5.18 10.26
N THR A 48 -11.29 -6.46 10.31
CA THR A 48 -12.24 -6.98 11.31
C THR A 48 -11.65 -6.98 12.72
N LEU A 49 -10.34 -7.20 12.84
CA LEU A 49 -9.62 -7.14 14.12
C LEU A 49 -9.21 -5.71 14.51
N CYS A 50 -9.25 -4.78 13.56
CA CYS A 50 -8.85 -3.41 13.83
C CYS A 50 -9.90 -2.69 14.69
N VAL A 51 -9.46 -2.09 15.78
CA VAL A 51 -10.30 -1.31 16.69
C VAL A 51 -10.17 0.21 16.48
N GLY A 52 -9.43 0.64 15.46
CA GLY A 52 -9.26 2.05 15.12
C GLY A 52 -8.45 2.88 16.12
N CYS A 53 -7.68 2.25 17.01
CA CYS A 53 -6.96 2.93 18.10
C CYS A 53 -5.83 3.88 17.63
N GLN A 54 -5.43 3.82 16.38
CA GLN A 54 -4.38 4.62 15.74
C GLN A 54 -2.97 4.51 16.38
N ALA A 55 -2.73 3.59 17.29
CA ALA A 55 -1.40 3.37 17.86
C ALA A 55 -0.32 3.16 16.77
N CYS A 56 -0.68 2.45 15.69
CA CYS A 56 0.19 2.24 14.54
C CYS A 56 0.54 3.54 13.80
N VAL A 57 -0.33 4.54 13.81
CA VAL A 57 -0.08 5.86 13.21
C VAL A 57 0.88 6.65 14.09
N ALA A 58 0.59 6.74 15.38
CA ALA A 58 1.43 7.45 16.35
C ALA A 58 2.86 6.88 16.40
N GLU A 59 3.00 5.56 16.45
CA GLU A 59 4.31 4.91 16.47
C GLU A 59 5.07 5.12 15.16
N CYS A 60 4.38 5.11 14.02
CA CYS A 60 5.00 5.41 12.73
C CYS A 60 5.54 6.84 12.70
N GLN A 61 4.79 7.82 13.20
CA GLN A 61 5.23 9.22 13.30
C GLN A 61 6.45 9.34 14.22
N ARG A 62 6.38 8.72 15.40
CA ARG A 62 7.48 8.74 16.38
C ARG A 62 8.78 8.17 15.81
N LEU A 63 8.72 7.00 15.17
CA LEU A 63 9.91 6.34 14.60
C LEU A 63 10.49 7.08 13.40
N ASN A 64 9.67 7.74 12.61
CA ASN A 64 10.12 8.49 11.45
C ASN A 64 10.50 9.95 11.78
N GLY A 65 10.40 10.37 13.04
CA GLY A 65 10.65 11.76 13.43
C GLY A 65 9.67 12.76 12.81
N ASN A 66 8.52 12.28 12.38
CA ASN A 66 7.48 13.13 11.81
C ASN A 66 6.77 13.90 12.93
N PRO A 67 6.39 15.17 12.71
CA PRO A 67 5.65 15.93 13.71
C PRO A 67 4.34 15.20 14.04
N ALA A 68 4.00 15.20 15.32
CA ALA A 68 2.65 14.83 15.74
C ALA A 68 1.66 15.75 15.01
N ASN A 69 0.52 15.19 14.61
CA ASN A 69 -0.47 15.91 13.80
C ASN A 69 -0.77 17.29 14.43
N PRO A 70 -0.41 18.43 13.78
CA PRO A 70 -0.38 19.74 14.44
C PRO A 70 -1.77 20.27 14.84
N GLU A 71 -2.83 19.70 14.31
CA GLU A 71 -4.19 20.19 14.53
C GLU A 71 -4.88 19.57 15.73
N GLY A 72 -4.15 18.88 16.63
CA GLY A 72 -4.78 18.22 17.79
C GLY A 72 -5.91 17.29 17.34
N ALA A 73 -5.75 16.74 16.15
CA ALA A 73 -6.72 15.89 15.53
C ALA A 73 -7.12 14.84 16.54
N GLN A 74 -8.36 14.92 16.96
CA GLN A 74 -8.92 13.90 17.80
C GLN A 74 -8.61 12.56 17.14
N ILE A 75 -8.24 11.58 17.92
CA ILE A 75 -7.91 10.21 17.47
C ILE A 75 -8.92 9.67 16.43
N TRP A 76 -10.08 10.26 16.39
CA TRP A 76 -11.21 9.94 15.51
C TRP A 76 -11.44 10.92 14.36
N SER A 77 -10.68 12.02 14.24
CA SER A 77 -10.71 12.84 13.05
C SER A 77 -9.92 12.11 11.97
N THR A 78 -10.63 11.56 11.04
CA THR A 78 -10.10 10.84 9.89
C THR A 78 -9.29 11.81 9.05
N ASN A 79 -7.96 11.77 9.15
CA ASN A 79 -7.13 12.24 8.07
C ASN A 79 -7.39 11.32 6.89
N ASP A 80 -8.32 11.69 6.04
CA ASP A 80 -8.75 10.88 4.90
C ASP A 80 -7.62 10.65 3.89
N LYS A 81 -6.49 11.32 4.05
CA LYS A 81 -5.37 11.27 3.12
C LYS A 81 -4.03 11.15 3.83
N LEU A 82 -3.12 10.41 3.20
CA LEU A 82 -1.72 10.47 3.56
C LEU A 82 -1.17 11.88 3.31
N THR A 83 -0.26 12.32 4.16
CA THR A 83 0.47 13.58 4.04
C THR A 83 1.98 13.30 4.00
N PRO A 84 2.84 14.27 3.73
CA PRO A 84 4.29 14.08 3.84
C PRO A 84 4.74 13.65 5.25
N TYR A 85 3.93 13.91 6.27
CA TYR A 85 4.22 13.61 7.67
C TYR A 85 3.49 12.38 8.21
N THR A 86 2.70 11.69 7.37
CA THR A 86 1.96 10.48 7.74
C THR A 86 2.21 9.36 6.75
N ASN A 87 3.11 8.42 7.07
CA ASN A 87 3.43 7.28 6.21
C ASN A 87 2.36 6.18 6.24
N ASN A 88 1.50 6.18 7.24
CA ASN A 88 0.29 5.35 7.31
C ASN A 88 -0.82 6.09 8.06
N ILE A 89 -2.07 5.77 7.74
CA ILE A 89 -3.26 6.27 8.42
C ILE A 89 -4.28 5.14 8.56
N ILE A 90 -5.20 5.31 9.50
CA ILE A 90 -6.41 4.49 9.61
C ILE A 90 -7.58 5.35 9.13
N GLN A 91 -8.19 4.95 8.02
CA GLN A 91 -9.41 5.57 7.50
C GLN A 91 -10.63 4.85 8.08
N VAL A 92 -11.74 5.56 8.19
CA VAL A 92 -13.05 4.97 8.51
C VAL A 92 -13.91 5.01 7.27
N TRP A 93 -14.28 3.85 6.77
CA TRP A 93 -15.33 3.73 5.78
C TRP A 93 -16.67 3.60 6.48
N LYS A 94 -17.72 4.26 5.98
CA LYS A 94 -19.07 4.20 6.54
C LYS A 94 -20.10 3.96 5.44
N SER A 95 -21.15 3.21 5.80
CA SER A 95 -22.36 3.01 5.02
C SER A 95 -23.56 3.40 5.89
N GLY A 96 -24.49 4.15 5.35
CA GLY A 96 -25.67 4.60 6.09
C GLY A 96 -25.33 5.37 7.38
N SER A 97 -25.93 4.98 8.51
CA SER A 97 -25.68 5.59 9.83
C SER A 97 -24.27 5.32 10.37
N GLY A 98 -23.63 4.22 9.94
CA GLY A 98 -22.32 3.81 10.40
C GLY A 98 -22.28 3.43 11.88
N GLU A 99 -23.30 2.70 12.35
CA GLU A 99 -23.42 2.30 13.75
C GLU A 99 -22.77 0.95 14.06
N HIS A 100 -22.73 0.05 13.08
CA HIS A 100 -22.33 -1.34 13.29
C HIS A 100 -21.01 -1.64 12.61
N LYS A 101 -20.01 -2.09 13.38
CA LYS A 101 -18.70 -2.45 12.85
C LYS A 101 -18.82 -3.66 11.89
N ASP A 102 -18.13 -3.56 10.73
CA ASP A 102 -18.00 -4.62 9.73
C ASP A 102 -19.32 -5.12 9.12
N GLN A 103 -20.35 -4.27 9.08
CA GLN A 103 -21.63 -4.55 8.40
C GLN A 103 -21.75 -3.74 7.10
N LEU A 104 -22.41 -4.31 6.10
CA LEU A 104 -22.63 -3.65 4.79
C LEU A 104 -23.68 -2.55 4.87
N VAL A 105 -24.72 -2.75 5.68
CA VAL A 105 -25.81 -1.78 5.88
C VAL A 105 -25.62 -1.10 7.23
N ASP A 106 -25.66 0.22 7.23
CA ASP A 106 -25.45 1.06 8.42
C ASP A 106 -24.15 0.74 9.17
N GLY A 107 -23.16 0.25 8.43
CA GLY A 107 -21.92 -0.24 8.98
C GLY A 107 -20.74 0.71 8.84
N TYR A 108 -19.67 0.39 9.56
CA TYR A 108 -18.37 1.03 9.39
C TYR A 108 -17.24 -0.01 9.45
N ALA A 109 -16.13 0.31 8.79
CA ALA A 109 -14.90 -0.48 8.85
C ALA A 109 -13.67 0.42 8.92
N TYR A 110 -12.65 -0.05 9.61
CA TYR A 110 -11.35 0.61 9.64
C TYR A 110 -10.47 0.09 8.50
N ILE A 111 -9.85 0.99 7.76
CA ILE A 111 -9.00 0.67 6.62
C ILE A 111 -7.64 1.31 6.83
N LYS A 112 -6.60 0.46 6.91
CA LYS A 112 -5.22 0.93 7.00
C LYS A 112 -4.70 1.29 5.60
N LYS A 113 -4.31 2.54 5.42
CA LYS A 113 -3.70 3.02 4.17
C LYS A 113 -2.21 3.29 4.37
N GLN A 114 -1.38 2.63 3.56
CA GLN A 114 0.08 2.77 3.54
C GLN A 114 0.64 2.24 2.22
N CYS A 115 1.97 2.26 2.05
CA CYS A 115 2.62 1.64 0.90
C CYS A 115 2.36 0.13 0.84
N MET A 116 1.94 -0.37 -0.33
CA MET A 116 1.66 -1.78 -0.55
C MET A 116 2.92 -2.57 -0.94
N HIS A 117 4.06 -1.95 -1.14
CA HIS A 117 5.30 -2.57 -1.63
C HIS A 117 5.06 -3.51 -2.81
N CYS A 118 4.30 -3.02 -3.80
CA CYS A 118 3.75 -3.76 -4.93
C CYS A 118 4.74 -4.76 -5.54
N VAL A 119 4.25 -5.90 -6.02
CA VAL A 119 5.05 -6.90 -6.74
C VAL A 119 5.69 -6.26 -7.97
N ASP A 120 4.91 -5.50 -8.74
CA ASP A 120 5.38 -4.66 -9.84
C ASP A 120 5.09 -3.18 -9.55
N PRO A 121 6.03 -2.46 -8.91
CA PRO A 121 5.78 -1.11 -8.43
C PRO A 121 5.90 -0.08 -9.56
N ASN A 122 4.77 0.45 -10.01
CA ASN A 122 4.74 1.49 -11.05
C ASN A 122 5.52 2.76 -10.64
N CYS A 123 5.51 3.11 -9.34
CA CYS A 123 6.29 4.23 -8.82
C CYS A 123 7.82 4.07 -9.03
N VAL A 124 8.33 2.84 -9.07
CA VAL A 124 9.73 2.54 -9.43
C VAL A 124 9.92 2.70 -10.93
N SER A 125 9.01 2.14 -11.73
CA SER A 125 9.10 2.15 -13.20
C SER A 125 9.06 3.56 -13.79
N VAL A 126 8.29 4.48 -13.19
CA VAL A 126 8.15 5.86 -13.67
C VAL A 126 9.21 6.82 -13.12
N CYS A 127 10.11 6.35 -12.24
CA CYS A 127 11.13 7.21 -11.65
C CYS A 127 12.33 7.40 -12.60
N PRO A 128 12.52 8.59 -13.22
CA PRO A 128 13.54 8.78 -14.25
C PRO A 128 14.97 8.73 -13.69
N VAL A 129 15.14 8.98 -12.39
CA VAL A 129 16.45 9.02 -11.72
C VAL A 129 16.67 7.84 -10.77
N GLN A 130 15.77 6.84 -10.80
CA GLN A 130 15.83 5.66 -9.94
C GLN A 130 15.93 5.97 -8.43
N ALA A 131 15.37 7.09 -8.00
CA ALA A 131 15.26 7.42 -6.58
C ALA A 131 14.37 6.43 -5.83
N LEU A 132 13.43 5.79 -6.51
CA LEU A 132 12.64 4.67 -6.00
C LEU A 132 13.17 3.37 -6.60
N THR A 133 13.48 2.41 -5.74
CA THR A 133 14.02 1.10 -6.13
C THR A 133 13.29 0.00 -5.38
N LYS A 134 13.21 -1.19 -5.97
CA LYS A 134 12.67 -2.38 -5.31
C LYS A 134 13.81 -3.31 -4.94
N ASP A 135 13.94 -3.61 -3.66
CA ASP A 135 14.92 -4.57 -3.18
C ASP A 135 14.59 -5.98 -3.71
N PRO A 136 15.56 -6.65 -4.37
CA PRO A 136 15.34 -7.96 -4.98
C PRO A 136 15.27 -9.11 -3.96
N LYS A 137 15.65 -8.91 -2.70
CA LYS A 137 15.60 -9.91 -1.64
C LYS A 137 14.35 -9.76 -0.77
N THR A 138 14.15 -8.56 -0.25
CA THR A 138 13.06 -8.27 0.70
C THR A 138 11.76 -7.86 0.02
N GLY A 139 11.82 -7.42 -1.24
CA GLY A 139 10.65 -6.87 -1.94
C GLY A 139 10.23 -5.48 -1.47
N ILE A 140 10.98 -4.86 -0.55
CA ILE A 140 10.70 -3.51 -0.06
C ILE A 140 10.97 -2.50 -1.18
N VAL A 141 10.08 -1.54 -1.33
CA VAL A 141 10.31 -0.40 -2.21
C VAL A 141 10.96 0.70 -1.38
N HIS A 142 12.23 0.96 -1.66
CA HIS A 142 13.04 1.98 -0.99
C HIS A 142 12.98 3.31 -1.73
N TYR A 143 13.34 4.38 -1.02
CA TYR A 143 13.45 5.72 -1.55
C TYR A 143 14.78 6.34 -1.15
N ASN A 144 15.49 6.87 -2.14
CA ASN A 144 16.74 7.62 -1.92
C ASN A 144 16.48 9.12 -2.19
N PRO A 145 16.43 9.96 -1.15
CA PRO A 145 16.24 11.40 -1.32
C PRO A 145 17.43 12.09 -2.00
N ASP A 146 18.64 11.55 -1.89
CA ASP A 146 19.87 12.20 -2.37
C ASP A 146 19.91 12.35 -3.90
N VAL A 147 19.17 11.49 -4.63
CA VAL A 147 19.09 11.52 -6.10
C VAL A 147 17.71 11.99 -6.62
N CYS A 148 16.77 12.26 -5.73
CA CYS A 148 15.42 12.66 -6.11
C CYS A 148 15.39 14.09 -6.66
N THR A 149 14.81 14.26 -7.84
CA THR A 149 14.65 15.59 -8.48
C THR A 149 13.30 16.26 -8.18
N GLY A 150 12.44 15.64 -7.37
CA GLY A 150 11.12 16.19 -7.03
C GLY A 150 10.13 16.23 -8.21
N CYS A 151 10.31 15.42 -9.25
CA CYS A 151 9.44 15.42 -10.44
C CYS A 151 8.01 14.93 -10.18
N ARG A 152 7.76 14.23 -9.06
CA ARG A 152 6.45 13.73 -8.59
C ARG A 152 5.76 12.69 -9.48
N TYR A 153 6.42 12.13 -10.49
CA TYR A 153 5.85 11.08 -11.33
C TYR A 153 5.42 9.85 -10.53
N CYS A 154 6.12 9.53 -9.44
CA CYS A 154 5.75 8.45 -8.54
C CYS A 154 4.39 8.67 -7.84
N MET A 155 3.97 9.91 -7.61
CA MET A 155 2.65 10.22 -7.06
C MET A 155 1.56 9.91 -8.11
N VAL A 156 1.75 10.34 -9.35
CA VAL A 156 0.82 10.08 -10.46
C VAL A 156 0.79 8.59 -10.82
N GLY A 157 1.96 7.93 -10.77
CA GLY A 157 2.08 6.52 -11.10
C GLY A 157 1.54 5.57 -10.02
N CYS A 158 1.23 6.03 -8.82
CA CYS A 158 0.73 5.19 -7.73
C CYS A 158 -0.80 5.12 -7.74
N PRO A 159 -1.44 3.97 -8.03
CA PRO A 159 -2.89 3.86 -8.02
C PRO A 159 -3.50 3.97 -6.61
N PHE A 160 -2.67 3.88 -5.56
CA PHE A 160 -3.09 3.96 -4.16
C PHE A 160 -2.88 5.34 -3.55
N ASP A 161 -2.37 6.31 -4.33
CA ASP A 161 -2.07 7.67 -3.86
C ASP A 161 -1.19 7.70 -2.59
N VAL A 162 -0.14 6.87 -2.55
CA VAL A 162 0.71 6.69 -1.36
C VAL A 162 1.88 7.67 -1.29
N PRO A 163 2.74 7.82 -2.31
CA PRO A 163 3.83 8.79 -2.24
C PRO A 163 3.27 10.20 -2.08
N LYS A 164 3.79 10.95 -1.11
CA LYS A 164 3.42 12.35 -0.87
C LYS A 164 4.66 13.21 -0.95
N TYR A 165 4.51 14.37 -1.57
CA TYR A 165 5.57 15.36 -1.71
C TYR A 165 5.41 16.45 -0.66
N ASP A 166 6.50 16.86 -0.04
CA ASP A 166 6.54 17.98 0.88
C ASP A 166 6.61 19.30 0.09
N TYR A 167 5.47 19.98 -0.03
CA TYR A 167 5.35 21.25 -0.74
C TYR A 167 5.80 22.45 0.09
N ASP A 168 5.95 22.29 1.40
CA ASP A 168 6.35 23.36 2.32
C ASP A 168 7.87 23.56 2.30
N ASN A 169 8.59 22.57 1.74
CA ASN A 169 10.04 22.63 1.57
C ASN A 169 10.39 22.91 0.09
N PRO A 170 11.15 23.98 -0.23
CA PRO A 170 11.60 24.27 -1.59
C PRO A 170 12.38 23.13 -2.26
N LEU A 171 13.08 22.33 -1.47
CA LEU A 171 13.79 21.11 -1.89
C LEU A 171 13.04 19.85 -1.45
N GLY A 172 11.73 19.90 -1.50
CA GLY A 172 10.84 18.88 -0.99
C GLY A 172 11.18 17.48 -1.47
N ALA A 173 10.95 16.51 -0.60
CA ALA A 173 11.16 15.10 -0.84
C ALA A 173 9.84 14.34 -0.92
N ILE A 174 9.91 13.12 -1.44
CA ILE A 174 8.81 12.18 -1.40
C ILE A 174 8.82 11.44 -0.05
N HIS A 175 7.65 11.30 0.54
CA HIS A 175 7.45 10.55 1.76
C HIS A 175 6.51 9.36 1.51
N LYS A 176 6.88 8.19 2.01
CA LYS A 176 6.07 6.97 1.98
C LYS A 176 6.58 5.96 3.00
N CYS A 177 5.77 4.98 3.34
CA CYS A 177 6.21 3.85 4.15
C CYS A 177 7.32 3.04 3.45
N GLU A 178 8.37 2.67 4.20
CA GLU A 178 9.46 1.78 3.79
C GLU A 178 9.61 0.57 4.73
N LEU A 179 8.51 0.16 5.38
CA LEU A 179 8.50 -0.88 6.42
C LEU A 179 9.46 -0.60 7.58
N CYS A 180 9.73 0.68 7.87
CA CYS A 180 10.72 1.13 8.85
C CYS A 180 12.15 0.65 8.54
N ASN A 181 12.47 0.44 7.26
CA ASN A 181 13.80 -0.01 6.80
C ASN A 181 14.51 1.02 5.92
N GLN A 182 14.15 2.29 6.04
CA GLN A 182 14.87 3.39 5.40
C GLN A 182 16.20 3.68 6.10
N LYS A 183 17.11 4.34 5.37
CA LYS A 183 18.42 4.80 5.87
C LYS A 183 18.27 5.57 7.19
N GLY A 184 19.00 5.17 8.20
CA GLY A 184 18.98 5.76 9.55
C GLY A 184 17.97 5.13 10.52
N LEU A 185 17.10 4.23 10.06
CA LEU A 185 16.19 3.47 10.92
C LEU A 185 16.45 1.97 10.86
N GLU A 186 16.51 1.37 9.68
CA GLU A 186 16.99 0.01 9.34
C GLU A 186 16.50 -1.09 10.31
N ARG A 187 15.22 -0.98 10.72
CA ARG A 187 14.67 -1.89 11.76
C ARG A 187 14.65 -3.35 11.30
N ILE A 188 14.28 -3.58 10.05
CA ILE A 188 14.22 -4.95 9.50
C ILE A 188 15.61 -5.56 9.43
N ASP A 189 16.62 -4.81 8.99
CA ASP A 189 18.01 -5.27 8.90
C ASP A 189 18.60 -5.53 10.30
N GLN A 190 18.06 -4.87 11.34
CA GLN A 190 18.41 -5.12 12.74
C GLN A 190 17.58 -6.26 13.37
N GLY A 191 16.76 -6.97 12.61
CA GLY A 191 15.87 -8.02 13.13
C GLY A 191 14.68 -7.51 13.95
N LYS A 192 14.36 -6.21 13.87
CA LYS A 192 13.23 -5.60 14.55
C LYS A 192 12.01 -5.54 13.63
N LEU A 193 10.84 -5.44 14.23
CA LEU A 193 9.58 -5.32 13.50
C LEU A 193 9.31 -3.88 13.02
N PRO A 194 8.51 -3.69 11.97
CA PRO A 194 7.91 -2.39 11.68
C PRO A 194 7.12 -1.90 12.89
N GLY A 195 7.28 -0.62 13.26
CA GLY A 195 6.66 -0.10 14.48
C GLY A 195 5.14 -0.25 14.53
N CYS A 196 4.45 -0.11 13.40
CA CYS A 196 3.00 -0.28 13.34
C CYS A 196 2.54 -1.73 13.62
N VAL A 197 3.40 -2.72 13.42
CA VAL A 197 3.15 -4.13 13.79
C VAL A 197 3.38 -4.34 15.28
N GLU A 198 4.50 -3.81 15.77
CA GLU A 198 4.94 -3.97 17.16
C GLU A 198 3.90 -3.46 18.17
N VAL A 199 3.24 -2.34 17.86
CA VAL A 199 2.28 -1.70 18.77
C VAL A 199 0.83 -2.14 18.56
N CYS A 200 0.53 -3.01 17.61
CA CYS A 200 -0.85 -3.41 17.33
C CYS A 200 -1.40 -4.33 18.42
N PRO A 201 -2.38 -3.89 19.24
CA PRO A 201 -2.82 -4.66 20.40
C PRO A 201 -3.61 -5.92 20.03
N THR A 202 -4.33 -5.91 18.92
CA THR A 202 -5.23 -6.99 18.48
C THR A 202 -4.62 -7.91 17.43
N GLY A 203 -3.37 -7.66 16.97
CA GLY A 203 -2.80 -8.40 15.85
C GLY A 203 -3.49 -8.13 14.50
N ALA A 204 -4.23 -7.02 14.39
CA ALA A 204 -4.82 -6.60 13.13
C ALA A 204 -3.76 -6.34 12.05
N VAL A 205 -2.54 -6.05 12.45
CA VAL A 205 -1.37 -5.93 11.55
C VAL A 205 -0.32 -6.93 12.00
N ILE A 206 0.03 -7.85 11.12
CA ILE A 206 1.12 -8.82 11.34
C ILE A 206 2.15 -8.73 10.22
N PHE A 207 3.38 -9.15 10.51
CA PHE A 207 4.53 -9.09 9.61
C PHE A 207 5.13 -10.47 9.39
N GLY A 208 5.59 -10.73 8.18
CA GLY A 208 6.24 -11.99 7.81
C GLY A 208 6.56 -12.03 6.32
N THR A 209 6.91 -13.21 5.84
CA THR A 209 7.04 -13.43 4.41
C THR A 209 5.67 -13.43 3.74
N ARG A 210 5.62 -13.04 2.48
CA ARG A 210 4.39 -13.02 1.70
C ARG A 210 3.69 -14.39 1.71
N GLU A 211 4.44 -15.46 1.63
CA GLU A 211 3.94 -16.83 1.61
C GLU A 211 3.24 -17.17 2.94
N GLU A 212 3.86 -16.87 4.07
CA GLU A 212 3.28 -17.07 5.40
C GLU A 212 2.00 -16.26 5.60
N LEU A 213 2.04 -14.98 5.20
CA LEU A 213 0.90 -14.06 5.32
C LEU A 213 -0.27 -14.51 4.45
N MET A 214 -0.01 -14.99 3.22
CA MET A 214 -1.05 -15.52 2.34
C MET A 214 -1.64 -16.83 2.86
N ALA A 215 -0.83 -17.69 3.49
CA ALA A 215 -1.31 -18.91 4.12
C ALA A 215 -2.22 -18.58 5.32
N GLU A 216 -1.83 -17.59 6.14
CA GLU A 216 -2.64 -17.13 7.26
C GLU A 216 -3.96 -16.51 6.81
N ALA A 217 -3.94 -15.64 5.80
CA ALA A 217 -5.15 -15.05 5.25
C ALA A 217 -6.15 -16.13 4.78
N LYS A 218 -5.64 -17.17 4.12
CA LYS A 218 -6.46 -18.31 3.70
C LYS A 218 -7.04 -19.08 4.88
N ARG A 219 -6.25 -19.31 5.94
CA ARG A 219 -6.76 -19.98 7.16
C ARG A 219 -7.90 -19.20 7.79
N ARG A 220 -7.75 -17.87 7.92
CA ARG A 220 -8.83 -17.00 8.44
C ARG A 220 -10.10 -17.09 7.61
N LEU A 221 -9.98 -17.01 6.29
CA LEU A 221 -11.13 -17.08 5.37
C LEU A 221 -11.85 -18.44 5.40
N LEU A 222 -11.15 -19.52 5.76
CA LEU A 222 -11.72 -20.87 5.83
C LEU A 222 -12.24 -21.23 7.25
N ALA A 223 -11.91 -20.45 8.25
CA ALA A 223 -12.39 -20.65 9.60
C ALA A 223 -13.88 -20.38 9.70
N ALA A 224 -14.59 -21.17 10.49
CA ALA A 224 -16.02 -21.05 10.63
C ALA A 224 -16.37 -19.77 11.42
N PRO A 225 -17.28 -18.91 10.91
CA PRO A 225 -17.72 -17.73 11.64
C PRO A 225 -18.25 -18.10 13.03
N GLY A 226 -17.90 -17.31 14.04
CA GLY A 226 -18.27 -17.55 15.45
C GLY A 226 -17.41 -18.61 16.18
N SER A 227 -16.49 -19.31 15.49
CA SER A 227 -15.53 -20.18 16.17
C SER A 227 -14.40 -19.37 16.81
N GLU A 228 -13.83 -19.85 17.92
CA GLU A 228 -12.65 -19.23 18.51
C GLU A 228 -11.41 -19.48 17.63
N TYR A 229 -10.63 -18.44 17.37
CA TYR A 229 -9.42 -18.50 16.59
C TYR A 229 -8.28 -17.77 17.32
N ALA A 230 -7.10 -18.39 17.32
CA ALA A 230 -5.89 -17.84 17.89
C ALA A 230 -5.14 -17.02 16.82
N TYR A 231 -5.46 -15.74 16.73
CA TYR A 231 -4.84 -14.82 15.78
C TYR A 231 -3.39 -14.54 16.18
N PRO A 232 -2.40 -14.79 15.30
CA PRO A 232 -1.02 -14.42 15.59
C PRO A 232 -0.91 -12.89 15.77
N ARG A 233 -0.12 -12.49 16.76
CA ARG A 233 0.23 -11.08 16.99
C ARG A 233 1.66 -10.84 16.54
N GLN A 234 1.93 -9.69 15.95
CA GLN A 234 3.25 -9.29 15.47
C GLN A 234 3.80 -10.23 14.37
N THR A 235 4.17 -11.46 14.69
CA THR A 235 4.69 -12.48 13.77
C THR A 235 4.08 -13.84 14.09
N PHE A 236 4.34 -14.82 13.22
CA PHE A 236 3.90 -16.22 13.42
C PHE A 236 4.62 -16.93 14.57
N SER A 237 5.78 -16.40 14.99
CA SER A 237 6.59 -16.96 16.08
C SER A 237 6.22 -16.42 17.46
N ALA A 238 5.32 -15.45 17.54
CA ALA A 238 4.92 -14.85 18.80
C ALA A 238 4.08 -15.84 19.63
N ASN A 239 4.45 -16.02 20.91
CA ASN A 239 3.77 -16.94 21.82
C ASN A 239 2.56 -16.32 22.53
N ASP A 240 2.07 -15.18 22.06
CA ASP A 240 0.95 -14.44 22.67
C ASP A 240 -0.12 -14.15 21.58
N PRO A 241 -0.91 -15.15 21.18
CA PRO A 241 -1.98 -14.95 20.20
C PRO A 241 -3.13 -14.15 20.79
N TYR A 242 -3.83 -13.41 19.93
CA TYR A 242 -5.08 -12.76 20.28
C TYR A 242 -6.24 -13.75 20.05
N LEU A 243 -6.87 -14.20 21.13
CA LEU A 243 -8.04 -15.08 21.04
C LEU A 243 -9.27 -14.25 20.75
N HIS A 244 -9.94 -14.53 19.67
CA HIS A 244 -11.15 -13.83 19.25
C HIS A 244 -12.01 -14.76 18.38
N GLU A 245 -13.32 -14.51 18.39
CA GLU A 245 -14.24 -15.18 17.46
C GLU A 245 -13.94 -14.80 16.01
N VAL A 246 -14.08 -15.78 15.12
CA VAL A 246 -13.93 -15.56 13.68
C VAL A 246 -15.09 -14.70 13.19
N PRO A 247 -14.82 -13.53 12.61
CA PRO A 247 -15.86 -12.69 12.04
C PRO A 247 -16.41 -13.31 10.75
N ASN A 248 -17.54 -12.80 10.28
CA ASN A 248 -18.03 -13.16 8.96
C ASN A 248 -17.22 -12.37 7.91
N TYR A 249 -16.39 -13.06 7.16
CA TYR A 249 -15.57 -12.48 6.06
C TYR A 249 -16.31 -12.43 4.71
N GLN A 250 -17.60 -12.82 4.66
CA GLN A 250 -18.40 -12.83 3.42
C GLN A 250 -19.08 -11.51 3.13
#